data_28eb6e7b0f16336fc2800dbef80e0ba5
#
_entry.id   28eb6e7b0f16336fc2800dbef80e0ba5
#
_cell.length_a   1.000
_cell.length_b   1.000
_cell.length_c   1.000
_cell.angle_alpha   90.00
_cell.angle_beta   90.00
_cell.angle_gamma   90.00
#
_symmetry.space_group_name_H-M   'P 1'
#
loop_
_entity.id
_entity.type
_entity.pdbx_description
1 polymer ?
#
loop_
_entity_poly.entity_id
_entity_poly.type
_entity_poly.pdbx_seq_one_letter_code
_entity_poly.pdbx_strand_id
1 'polypeptide(L)'
;MNNPTSPARLRELAAELAEPKPMRRGSLSERTVKCGKPGCPCSEDPDARHGPYFSLTRAVKGKTHSRFLTSEQAAVVRQQIEAGHQFRATVDALWEEGEAWADSQLDGSSTASAGEAEKKGFRRAFKTRSSKKSKRS
;
A
#
# COMPACT_ATOMS: atom_id res chain seq x y z
N MET A 1 27.76 20.69 -13.42
CA MET A 1 27.12 20.26 -12.17
C MET A 1 27.32 18.76 -12.01
N ASN A 2 28.17 18.41 -11.10
CA ASN A 2 28.39 17.01 -10.81
C ASN A 2 27.22 16.53 -9.96
N ASN A 3 26.26 15.90 -10.63
CA ASN A 3 25.21 15.19 -9.93
C ASN A 3 25.87 13.99 -9.25
N PRO A 4 25.83 13.88 -7.92
CA PRO A 4 26.42 12.74 -7.26
C PRO A 4 25.78 11.46 -7.81
N THR A 5 26.63 10.49 -8.10
CA THR A 5 26.16 9.21 -8.64
C THR A 5 25.16 8.58 -7.69
N SER A 6 23.98 8.28 -8.18
CA SER A 6 22.92 7.67 -7.39
C SER A 6 23.35 6.28 -6.89
N PRO A 7 22.96 5.91 -5.66
CA PRO A 7 23.27 4.58 -5.13
C PRO A 7 22.75 3.45 -6.03
N ALA A 8 23.48 2.38 -6.11
CA ALA A 8 23.12 1.23 -6.95
C ALA A 8 21.74 0.66 -6.57
N ARG A 9 21.47 0.55 -5.28
CA ARG A 9 20.17 0.04 -4.80
C ARG A 9 19.01 0.93 -5.25
N LEU A 10 19.21 2.25 -5.20
CA LEU A 10 18.19 3.20 -5.66
C LEU A 10 17.90 3.03 -7.15
N ARG A 11 18.95 2.84 -7.95
CA ARG A 11 18.78 2.62 -9.40
C ARG A 11 18.08 1.30 -9.71
N GLU A 12 18.37 0.25 -8.95
CA GLU A 12 17.68 -1.03 -9.08
C GLU A 12 16.18 -0.90 -8.80
N LEU A 13 15.82 -0.24 -7.71
CA LEU A 13 14.42 0.00 -7.34
C LEU A 13 13.71 0.86 -8.39
N ALA A 14 14.35 1.90 -8.89
CA ALA A 14 13.81 2.74 -9.95
C ALA A 14 13.58 1.95 -11.24
N ALA A 15 14.52 1.08 -11.61
CA ALA A 15 14.38 0.22 -12.78
C ALA A 15 13.22 -0.77 -12.64
N GLU A 16 13.04 -1.33 -11.44
CA GLU A 16 11.90 -2.20 -11.16
C GLU A 16 10.57 -1.46 -11.32
N LEU A 17 10.48 -0.22 -10.83
CA LEU A 17 9.29 0.60 -10.98
C LEU A 17 9.03 1.05 -12.42
N ALA A 18 10.08 1.13 -13.24
CA ALA A 18 9.95 1.53 -14.64
C ALA A 18 9.32 0.43 -15.51
N GLU A 19 9.29 -0.82 -15.04
CA GLU A 19 8.66 -1.91 -15.77
C GLU A 19 7.15 -1.88 -15.59
N PRO A 20 6.37 -1.63 -16.66
CA PRO A 20 4.92 -1.60 -16.54
C PRO A 20 4.36 -3.00 -16.30
N LYS A 21 3.49 -3.11 -15.32
CA LYS A 21 2.79 -4.36 -15.00
C LYS A 21 1.32 -4.06 -14.78
N PRO A 22 0.42 -4.94 -15.21
CA PRO A 22 -0.97 -4.79 -14.83
C PRO A 22 -1.08 -4.98 -13.31
N MET A 23 -1.58 -3.95 -12.64
CA MET A 23 -1.75 -3.96 -11.20
C MET A 23 -3.09 -3.34 -10.84
N ARG A 24 -3.58 -3.67 -9.66
CA ARG A 24 -4.91 -3.24 -9.24
C ARG A 24 -4.98 -3.08 -7.74
N ARG A 25 -5.74 -2.12 -7.31
CA ARG A 25 -6.15 -1.97 -5.92
C ARG A 25 -7.43 -2.75 -5.68
N GLY A 26 -7.66 -3.11 -4.45
CA GLY A 26 -8.87 -3.79 -4.05
C GLY A 26 -8.58 -5.07 -3.29
N SER A 27 -9.63 -5.76 -2.92
CA SER A 27 -9.56 -7.04 -2.25
C SER A 27 -10.39 -8.06 -2.99
N LEU A 28 -9.87 -9.28 -3.03
CA LEU A 28 -10.56 -10.41 -3.61
C LEU A 28 -11.11 -11.27 -2.48
N SER A 29 -12.40 -11.54 -2.53
CA SER A 29 -13.05 -12.45 -1.59
C SER A 29 -13.59 -13.66 -2.32
N GLU A 30 -13.51 -14.79 -1.64
CA GLU A 30 -14.04 -16.07 -2.08
C GLU A 30 -15.04 -16.55 -1.04
N ARG A 31 -16.23 -16.94 -1.47
CA ARG A 31 -17.21 -17.48 -0.54
C ARG A 31 -18.07 -18.54 -1.19
N THR A 32 -18.52 -19.47 -0.37
CA THR A 32 -19.56 -20.41 -0.70
C THR A 32 -20.84 -20.01 0.01
N VAL A 33 -21.99 -20.28 -0.58
CA VAL A 33 -23.26 -19.86 -0.04
C VAL A 33 -24.26 -21.03 0.02
N LYS A 34 -25.14 -20.94 0.99
CA LYS A 34 -26.36 -21.76 1.06
C LYS A 34 -27.40 -21.16 0.14
N CYS A 35 -27.98 -21.97 -0.73
CA CYS A 35 -29.18 -21.54 -1.46
C CYS A 35 -30.41 -21.72 -0.57
N GLY A 36 -31.44 -20.92 -0.78
CA GLY A 36 -32.69 -21.04 -0.02
C GLY A 36 -33.65 -22.11 -0.53
N LYS A 37 -33.23 -22.96 -1.46
CA LYS A 37 -34.13 -23.94 -2.06
C LYS A 37 -34.31 -25.16 -1.15
N PRO A 38 -35.57 -25.53 -0.80
CA PRO A 38 -35.81 -26.74 -0.05
C PRO A 38 -35.38 -27.98 -0.82
N GLY A 39 -34.77 -28.94 -0.12
CA GLY A 39 -34.28 -30.17 -0.74
C GLY A 39 -32.88 -30.09 -1.35
N CYS A 40 -32.25 -28.94 -1.31
CA CYS A 40 -30.88 -28.81 -1.76
C CYS A 40 -29.90 -29.36 -0.72
N PRO A 41 -28.93 -30.22 -1.10
CA PRO A 41 -27.96 -30.76 -0.12
C PRO A 41 -27.09 -29.71 0.56
N CYS A 42 -27.00 -28.49 -0.01
CA CYS A 42 -26.22 -27.40 0.60
C CYS A 42 -26.75 -26.94 1.96
N SER A 43 -28.01 -27.23 2.26
CA SER A 43 -28.62 -26.84 3.54
C SER A 43 -28.10 -27.68 4.71
N GLU A 44 -27.72 -28.93 4.46
CA GLU A 44 -27.31 -29.88 5.48
C GLU A 44 -25.81 -30.18 5.45
N ASP A 45 -25.20 -30.09 4.27
CA ASP A 45 -23.80 -30.45 4.06
C ASP A 45 -22.98 -29.19 3.75
N PRO A 46 -22.00 -28.82 4.61
CA PRO A 46 -21.11 -27.69 4.34
C PRO A 46 -20.28 -27.83 3.06
N ASP A 47 -19.97 -29.07 2.65
CA ASP A 47 -19.21 -29.35 1.45
C ASP A 47 -20.03 -29.23 0.16
N ALA A 48 -21.36 -29.27 0.29
CA ALA A 48 -22.29 -29.15 -0.82
C ALA A 48 -22.75 -27.71 -1.10
N ARG A 49 -22.16 -26.74 -0.42
CA ARG A 49 -22.48 -25.32 -0.64
C ARG A 49 -22.17 -24.88 -2.05
N HIS A 50 -22.96 -23.94 -2.56
CA HIS A 50 -22.78 -23.38 -3.90
C HIS A 50 -21.59 -22.42 -3.92
N GLY A 51 -20.89 -22.45 -5.00
CA GLY A 51 -19.70 -21.64 -5.22
C GLY A 51 -18.49 -22.51 -5.58
N PRO A 52 -17.29 -21.98 -5.44
CA PRO A 52 -16.98 -20.68 -4.86
C PRO A 52 -17.37 -19.50 -5.74
N TYR A 53 -17.83 -18.42 -5.11
CA TYR A 53 -18.10 -17.16 -5.79
C TYR A 53 -17.00 -16.18 -5.45
N PHE A 54 -16.47 -15.52 -6.46
CA PHE A 54 -15.39 -14.56 -6.33
C PHE A 54 -15.94 -13.15 -6.49
N SER A 55 -15.49 -12.25 -5.62
CA SER A 55 -15.89 -10.85 -5.65
C SER A 55 -14.68 -9.96 -5.47
N LEU A 56 -14.50 -9.03 -6.39
CA LEU A 56 -13.52 -7.98 -6.30
C LEU A 56 -14.19 -6.74 -5.71
N THR A 57 -13.67 -6.26 -4.60
CA THR A 57 -14.17 -5.08 -3.91
C THR A 57 -13.08 -4.01 -3.90
N ARG A 58 -13.46 -2.80 -4.22
CA ARG A 58 -12.56 -1.68 -4.32
C ARG A 58 -13.29 -0.40 -3.89
N ALA A 59 -12.58 0.46 -3.16
CA ALA A 59 -13.07 1.78 -2.82
C ALA A 59 -12.62 2.80 -3.87
N VAL A 60 -13.56 3.56 -4.40
CA VAL A 60 -13.31 4.63 -5.36
C VAL A 60 -14.05 5.87 -4.89
N LYS A 61 -13.31 6.94 -4.59
CA LYS A 61 -13.88 8.22 -4.14
C LYS A 61 -14.85 8.07 -2.96
N GLY A 62 -14.46 7.26 -1.96
CA GLY A 62 -15.27 7.02 -0.78
C GLY A 62 -16.43 6.04 -0.97
N LYS A 63 -16.63 5.51 -2.16
CA LYS A 63 -17.66 4.53 -2.46
C LYS A 63 -17.06 3.16 -2.71
N THR A 64 -17.70 2.13 -2.20
CA THR A 64 -17.28 0.75 -2.41
C THR A 64 -17.96 0.19 -3.65
N HIS A 65 -17.14 -0.30 -4.57
CA HIS A 65 -17.60 -0.99 -5.77
C HIS A 65 -17.23 -2.45 -5.67
N SER A 66 -18.20 -3.31 -5.95
CA SER A 66 -18.00 -4.77 -5.97
C SER A 66 -18.33 -5.31 -7.34
N ARG A 67 -17.56 -6.28 -7.77
CA ARG A 67 -17.74 -6.95 -9.06
C ARG A 67 -17.56 -8.45 -8.88
N PHE A 68 -18.50 -9.21 -9.37
CA PHE A 68 -18.38 -10.67 -9.39
C PHE A 68 -17.44 -11.11 -10.52
N LEU A 69 -16.67 -12.13 -10.24
CA LEU A 69 -15.64 -12.65 -11.13
C LEU A 69 -15.83 -14.14 -11.35
N THR A 70 -15.44 -14.61 -12.52
CA THR A 70 -15.28 -16.04 -12.75
C THR A 70 -14.01 -16.54 -12.04
N SER A 71 -13.86 -17.86 -11.91
CA SER A 71 -12.65 -18.44 -11.31
C SER A 71 -11.38 -18.07 -12.07
N GLU A 72 -11.47 -18.01 -13.41
CA GLU A 72 -10.36 -17.59 -14.26
C GLU A 72 -9.99 -16.13 -14.05
N GLN A 73 -11.01 -15.26 -13.99
CA GLN A 73 -10.81 -13.85 -13.71
C GLN A 73 -10.23 -13.64 -12.31
N ALA A 74 -10.67 -14.43 -11.33
CA ALA A 74 -10.17 -14.34 -9.96
C ALA A 74 -8.68 -14.65 -9.87
N ALA A 75 -8.20 -15.64 -10.63
CA ALA A 75 -6.77 -15.96 -10.69
C ALA A 75 -5.95 -14.79 -11.24
N VAL A 76 -6.42 -14.15 -12.29
CA VAL A 76 -5.78 -12.98 -12.89
C VAL A 76 -5.78 -11.80 -11.92
N VAL A 77 -6.93 -11.54 -11.31
CA VAL A 77 -7.09 -10.44 -10.35
C VAL A 77 -6.17 -10.63 -9.14
N ARG A 78 -6.02 -11.84 -8.66
CA ARG A 78 -5.11 -12.15 -7.54
C ARG A 78 -3.67 -11.74 -7.88
N GLN A 79 -3.21 -12.07 -9.06
CA GLN A 79 -1.89 -11.67 -9.55
C GLN A 79 -1.77 -10.14 -9.68
N GLN A 80 -2.81 -9.49 -10.14
CA GLN A 80 -2.83 -8.03 -10.31
C GLN A 80 -2.81 -7.29 -8.97
N ILE A 81 -3.51 -7.81 -7.97
CA ILE A 81 -3.50 -7.25 -6.61
C ILE A 81 -2.12 -7.45 -5.99
N GLU A 82 -1.54 -8.63 -6.15
CA GLU A 82 -0.19 -8.90 -5.65
C GLU A 82 0.85 -7.99 -6.32
N ALA A 83 0.75 -7.79 -7.63
CA ALA A 83 1.61 -6.84 -8.34
C ALA A 83 1.47 -5.42 -7.78
N GLY A 84 0.26 -5.01 -7.40
CA GLY A 84 0.02 -3.73 -6.76
C GLY A 84 0.67 -3.62 -5.38
N HIS A 85 0.60 -4.69 -4.58
CA HIS A 85 1.28 -4.74 -3.28
C HIS A 85 2.80 -4.65 -3.44
N GLN A 86 3.36 -5.38 -4.39
CA GLN A 86 4.78 -5.34 -4.72
C GLN A 86 5.22 -3.94 -5.16
N PHE A 87 4.45 -3.32 -6.02
CA PHE A 87 4.71 -1.95 -6.47
C PHE A 87 4.77 -0.98 -5.29
N ARG A 88 3.81 -1.07 -4.39
CA ARG A 88 3.76 -0.21 -3.19
C ARG A 88 4.97 -0.45 -2.29
N ALA A 89 5.34 -1.70 -2.07
CA ALA A 89 6.53 -2.04 -1.28
C ALA A 89 7.81 -1.50 -1.92
N THR A 90 7.92 -1.58 -3.24
CA THR A 90 9.07 -1.03 -3.97
C THR A 90 9.13 0.49 -3.89
N VAL A 91 7.98 1.16 -3.96
CA VAL A 91 7.91 2.62 -3.77
C VAL A 91 8.37 3.01 -2.37
N ASP A 92 7.92 2.30 -1.35
CA ASP A 92 8.34 2.57 0.03
C ASP A 92 9.84 2.38 0.21
N ALA A 93 10.40 1.31 -0.37
CA ALA A 93 11.85 1.09 -0.35
C ALA A 93 12.61 2.19 -1.10
N LEU A 94 12.08 2.65 -2.23
CA LEU A 94 12.66 3.76 -2.99
C LEU A 94 12.69 5.04 -2.15
N TRP A 95 11.62 5.32 -1.42
CA TRP A 95 11.56 6.47 -0.51
C TRP A 95 12.66 6.39 0.54
N GLU A 96 12.79 5.25 1.21
CA GLU A 96 13.80 5.05 2.26
C GLU A 96 15.22 5.24 1.72
N GLU A 97 15.53 4.62 0.58
CA GLU A 97 16.83 4.76 -0.04
C GLU A 97 17.08 6.18 -0.55
N GLY A 98 16.06 6.82 -1.09
CA GLY A 98 16.15 8.20 -1.56
C GLY A 98 16.38 9.18 -0.44
N GLU A 99 15.70 9.00 0.68
CA GLU A 99 15.89 9.84 1.87
C GLU A 99 17.28 9.65 2.47
N ALA A 100 17.76 8.42 2.56
CA ALA A 100 19.10 8.15 3.05
C ALA A 100 20.16 8.79 2.16
N TRP A 101 19.97 8.73 0.84
CA TRP A 101 20.86 9.40 -0.11
C TRP A 101 20.80 10.92 0.04
N ALA A 102 19.61 11.49 0.18
CA ALA A 102 19.42 12.92 0.40
C ALA A 102 20.13 13.38 1.69
N ASP A 103 19.97 12.62 2.77
CA ASP A 103 20.61 12.91 4.06
C ASP A 103 22.14 12.87 3.93
N SER A 104 22.67 11.92 3.19
CA SER A 104 24.13 11.84 2.97
C SER A 104 24.69 13.07 2.26
N GLN A 105 23.89 13.75 1.46
CA GLN A 105 24.31 15.00 0.81
C GLN A 105 24.37 16.16 1.79
N LEU A 106 23.50 16.16 2.79
CA LEU A 106 23.56 17.16 3.88
C LEU A 106 24.80 16.97 4.73
N ASP A 107 25.12 15.74 5.08
CA ASP A 107 26.29 15.41 5.89
C ASP A 107 27.59 15.73 5.16
N GLY A 108 27.62 15.50 3.84
CA GLY A 108 28.80 15.80 3.01
C GLY A 108 29.03 17.29 2.78
N SER A 109 28.02 18.14 2.93
CA SER A 109 28.10 19.59 2.73
C SER A 109 28.24 20.37 4.05
N SER A 110 28.10 19.72 5.18
CA SER A 110 28.21 20.38 6.47
C SER A 110 29.66 20.66 6.84
N THR A 111 30.16 21.77 6.42
CA THR A 111 31.22 22.42 7.14
C THR A 111 30.66 22.82 8.51
N ALA A 112 31.44 22.61 9.53
CA ALA A 112 31.12 22.58 10.95
C ALA A 112 30.37 23.78 11.56
N SER A 113 29.86 24.73 10.78
CA SER A 113 29.24 25.94 11.31
C SER A 113 27.72 25.86 11.44
N ALA A 114 27.09 24.84 10.92
CA ALA A 114 25.63 24.72 10.95
C ALA A 114 25.09 23.89 12.14
N GLY A 115 25.97 23.23 12.89
CA GLY A 115 25.55 22.27 13.91
C GLY A 115 24.98 22.86 15.19
N GLU A 116 25.29 24.13 15.51
CA GLU A 116 24.81 24.74 16.75
C GLU A 116 23.47 25.46 16.62
N ALA A 117 23.15 25.95 15.42
CA ALA A 117 21.91 26.67 15.19
C ALA A 117 20.68 25.73 15.11
N GLU A 118 20.88 24.51 14.68
CA GLU A 118 19.80 23.54 14.53
C GLU A 118 19.26 23.01 15.86
N LYS A 119 20.12 22.90 16.86
CA LYS A 119 19.70 22.34 18.15
C LYS A 119 18.76 23.24 18.95
N LYS A 120 18.75 24.53 18.68
CA LYS A 120 17.88 25.49 19.37
C LYS A 120 16.54 25.73 18.69
N GLY A 121 16.44 25.51 17.39
CA GLY A 121 15.21 25.73 16.63
C GLY A 121 14.23 24.57 16.66
N PHE A 122 14.72 23.35 16.78
CA PHE A 122 13.91 22.16 16.58
C PHE A 122 13.02 21.80 17.76
N ARG A 123 13.37 22.21 18.96
CA ARG A 123 12.60 21.88 20.16
C ARG A 123 11.31 22.68 20.33
N ARG A 124 11.13 23.73 19.56
CA ARG A 124 9.92 24.59 19.66
C ARG A 124 8.80 24.20 18.70
N ALA A 125 9.09 23.40 17.69
CA ALA A 125 8.12 23.12 16.65
C ALA A 125 7.15 21.99 16.99
N PHE A 126 7.39 21.24 18.04
CA PHE A 126 6.56 20.11 18.43
C PHE A 126 5.87 20.25 19.78
N LYS A 127 5.26 21.39 20.03
CA LYS A 127 4.15 21.38 20.98
C LYS A 127 2.92 20.91 20.21
N THR A 128 2.71 19.61 20.23
CA THR A 128 1.40 19.09 19.92
C THR A 128 0.41 19.84 20.80
N ARG A 129 -0.38 20.66 20.17
CA ARG A 129 -1.62 21.08 20.79
C ARG A 129 -2.39 19.80 21.03
N SER A 130 -2.39 19.34 22.27
CA SER A 130 -3.43 18.43 22.67
C SER A 130 -4.73 19.18 22.44
N SER A 131 -5.44 18.76 21.41
CA SER A 131 -6.80 19.21 21.24
C SER A 131 -7.52 18.76 22.50
N LYS A 132 -7.78 19.69 23.38
CA LYS A 132 -8.78 19.48 24.40
C LYS A 132 -10.07 19.18 23.66
N LYS A 133 -10.37 17.89 23.56
CA LYS A 133 -11.70 17.47 23.21
C LYS A 133 -12.63 18.15 24.23
N SER A 134 -13.35 19.15 23.79
CA SER A 134 -14.38 19.73 24.64
C SER A 134 -15.38 18.63 24.92
N LYS A 135 -15.38 18.18 26.14
CA LYS A 135 -16.41 17.30 26.62
C LYS A 135 -17.71 18.07 26.61
N ARG A 136 -18.54 17.77 25.69
CA ARG A 136 -19.93 18.16 25.81
C ARG A 136 -20.58 17.39 26.95
N SER A 137 -20.88 18.11 27.98
CA SER A 137 -21.83 17.63 28.99
C SER A 137 -23.23 17.57 28.40
#